data_83996909badacb8d97275278e5fee6bc
#
_entry.id   83996909badacb8d97275278e5fee6bc
#
_cell.length_a   1.000
_cell.length_b   1.000
_cell.length_c   1.000
_cell.angle_alpha   90.00
_cell.angle_beta   90.00
_cell.angle_gamma   90.00
#
_symmetry.space_group_name_H-M   'P 1'
#
loop_
_entity.id
_entity.type
_entity.pdbx_description
1 polymer ?
#
loop_
_entity_poly.entity_id
_entity_poly.type
_entity_poly.pdbx_seq_one_letter_code
_entity_poly.pdbx_strand_id
1 'polypeptide(L)'
;MNELTDQLQLIPPYCPNSMCPFHFGNEEKFYVKNGWTKTDKAPFFNQRYKCKQCKIQFSNNTFGLDFRKRIVSLSEQILHFSMNGMSNNSIARYLNIAEGTVRDRLKEMARQSLFFEKENRPKKLTEDVAYDGFETFTFSQYSPCYVNTVVGSHSLFIYHNTISPLNRKGRMREDQKIKNQELIQEFGLYPQNSVYQESLYVFRELSRIGHGRTIFTDEHKSYQRAYRSFDCPLVHETINSEVKRNPANPLFPINHLHQCYRHFFSSQQRETISFQKHEAALLEKIQLMKIYRNYMNPKFVKKNKFDPHAHEWSPAMYVGVKNKILKFDEVFSVRKYKTQIKLDSKEIDFMNRNYSFSRQKISA
;
A
#
# COMPACT_ATOMS: atom_id res chain seq x y z
N MET A 1 43.57 5.93 1.96
CA MET A 1 42.53 6.99 2.03
C MET A 1 41.61 6.98 0.80
N ASN A 2 41.81 6.14 -0.21
CA ASN A 2 41.04 6.12 -1.47
C ASN A 2 39.93 5.05 -1.53
N GLU A 3 39.86 4.11 -0.60
CA GLU A 3 38.82 3.05 -0.63
C GLU A 3 37.50 3.41 0.08
N LEU A 4 37.44 4.53 0.80
CA LEU A 4 36.24 5.02 1.47
C LEU A 4 35.40 5.97 0.61
N THR A 5 35.84 6.31 -0.59
CA THR A 5 35.18 7.27 -1.48
C THR A 5 34.28 6.66 -2.54
N ASP A 6 34.29 5.33 -2.71
CA ASP A 6 33.46 4.61 -3.68
C ASP A 6 32.08 4.14 -3.14
N GLN A 7 31.67 4.59 -1.95
CA GLN A 7 30.28 4.49 -1.56
C GLN A 7 29.45 5.34 -2.53
N LEU A 8 28.78 4.66 -3.43
CA LEU A 8 27.83 5.11 -4.45
C LEU A 8 27.55 6.62 -4.35
N GLN A 9 28.28 7.43 -5.15
CA GLN A 9 27.98 8.85 -5.24
C GLN A 9 26.56 8.97 -5.83
N LEU A 10 25.58 9.16 -4.96
CA LEU A 10 24.20 9.41 -5.41
C LEU A 10 24.23 10.60 -6.36
N ILE A 11 23.90 10.37 -7.61
CA ILE A 11 23.67 11.44 -8.57
C ILE A 11 22.33 12.08 -8.17
N PRO A 12 22.30 13.38 -7.76
CA PRO A 12 21.07 14.05 -7.43
C PRO A 12 20.03 13.91 -8.54
N PRO A 13 18.87 13.28 -8.29
CA PRO A 13 17.91 12.96 -9.34
C PRO A 13 17.06 14.17 -9.74
N TYR A 14 16.93 15.19 -8.89
CA TYR A 14 16.13 16.39 -9.11
C TYR A 14 16.51 17.50 -8.12
N CYS A 15 16.03 18.73 -8.38
CA CYS A 15 16.14 19.83 -7.43
C CYS A 15 15.04 19.74 -6.36
N PRO A 16 15.35 19.81 -5.06
CA PRO A 16 14.35 19.72 -4.00
C PRO A 16 13.41 20.93 -3.90
N ASN A 17 13.70 22.02 -4.59
CA ASN A 17 12.81 23.17 -4.67
C ASN A 17 11.71 22.93 -5.70
N SER A 18 10.44 22.85 -5.25
CA SER A 18 9.28 22.58 -6.10
C SER A 18 9.00 23.64 -7.17
N MET A 19 9.52 24.86 -6.99
CA MET A 19 9.40 25.97 -7.96
C MET A 19 10.53 25.98 -8.99
N CYS A 20 11.49 25.08 -8.90
CA CYS A 20 12.61 25.01 -9.82
C CYS A 20 12.28 24.15 -11.05
N PRO A 21 12.63 24.56 -12.28
CA PRO A 21 12.43 23.72 -13.47
C PRO A 21 13.05 22.33 -13.36
N PHE A 22 14.15 22.19 -12.63
CA PHE A 22 14.82 20.91 -12.40
C PHE A 22 14.17 20.05 -11.29
N HIS A 23 13.00 20.43 -10.78
CA HIS A 23 12.29 19.64 -9.77
C HIS A 23 11.76 18.31 -10.30
N PHE A 24 11.41 18.25 -11.57
CA PHE A 24 10.90 17.03 -12.21
C PHE A 24 12.00 16.12 -12.77
N GLY A 25 13.25 16.44 -12.48
CA GLY A 25 14.41 15.77 -13.06
C GLY A 25 14.86 16.42 -14.36
N ASN A 26 16.07 16.10 -14.78
CA ASN A 26 16.62 16.48 -16.09
C ASN A 26 17.76 15.51 -16.42
N GLU A 27 17.99 15.25 -17.70
CA GLU A 27 19.15 14.50 -18.19
C GLU A 27 20.45 15.29 -17.99
N GLU A 28 20.38 16.61 -17.97
CA GLU A 28 21.53 17.48 -17.74
C GLU A 28 21.89 17.64 -16.26
N LYS A 29 23.19 17.75 -15.99
CA LYS A 29 23.71 18.02 -14.66
C LYS A 29 23.32 19.43 -14.18
N PHE A 30 22.23 19.54 -13.44
CA PHE A 30 21.63 20.77 -12.95
C PHE A 30 22.30 21.36 -11.70
N TYR A 31 23.30 20.69 -11.13
CA TYR A 31 23.93 21.05 -9.87
C TYR A 31 25.46 21.14 -9.99
N VAL A 32 26.07 21.80 -9.00
CA VAL A 32 27.52 21.78 -8.73
C VAL A 32 27.77 21.20 -7.34
N LYS A 33 28.88 20.50 -7.16
CA LYS A 33 29.35 20.07 -5.83
C LYS A 33 29.69 21.32 -5.00
N ASN A 34 29.27 21.33 -3.74
CA ASN A 34 29.42 22.48 -2.83
C ASN A 34 30.01 22.03 -1.48
N GLY A 35 31.14 21.33 -1.54
CA GLY A 35 31.83 20.82 -0.37
C GLY A 35 31.12 19.67 0.33
N TRP A 36 31.56 19.36 1.53
CA TRP A 36 31.09 18.27 2.36
C TRP A 36 30.55 18.77 3.70
N THR A 37 29.64 18.02 4.30
CA THR A 37 29.22 18.23 5.68
C THR A 37 29.62 16.99 6.49
N LYS A 38 30.38 17.20 7.58
CA LYS A 38 30.64 16.14 8.56
C LYS A 38 29.40 15.92 9.42
N THR A 39 29.09 14.68 9.71
CA THR A 39 27.99 14.25 10.58
C THR A 39 28.51 13.25 11.60
N ASP A 40 27.90 13.22 12.80
CA ASP A 40 28.29 12.30 13.87
C ASP A 40 27.81 10.86 13.65
N LYS A 41 27.05 10.61 12.58
CA LYS A 41 26.47 9.31 12.22
C LYS A 41 26.80 8.95 10.79
N ALA A 42 26.79 7.66 10.51
CA ALA A 42 26.99 7.17 9.14
C ALA A 42 25.86 7.68 8.19
N PRO A 43 26.19 8.08 6.95
CA PRO A 43 27.55 8.30 6.47
C PRO A 43 28.15 9.54 7.13
N PHE A 44 29.38 9.41 7.68
CA PHE A 44 30.02 10.49 8.44
C PHE A 44 30.32 11.74 7.61
N PHE A 45 30.30 11.62 6.29
CA PHE A 45 30.48 12.73 5.36
C PHE A 45 29.37 12.70 4.32
N ASN A 46 28.70 13.84 4.18
CA ASN A 46 27.63 14.02 3.17
C ASN A 46 28.09 15.03 2.12
N GLN A 47 28.08 14.61 0.86
CA GLN A 47 28.32 15.55 -0.25
C GLN A 47 27.21 16.58 -0.32
N ARG A 48 27.56 17.85 -0.31
CA ARG A 48 26.66 18.97 -0.53
C ARG A 48 26.66 19.36 -1.99
N TYR A 49 25.51 19.87 -2.42
CA TYR A 49 25.28 20.36 -3.77
C TYR A 49 24.60 21.71 -3.74
N LYS A 50 24.72 22.46 -4.83
CA LYS A 50 24.01 23.72 -5.09
C LYS A 50 23.38 23.65 -6.46
N CYS A 51 22.07 23.92 -6.55
CA CYS A 51 21.38 24.00 -7.84
C CYS A 51 21.91 25.16 -8.68
N LYS A 52 22.19 24.95 -9.97
CA LYS A 52 22.68 26.00 -10.88
C LYS A 52 21.62 27.07 -11.11
N GLN A 53 20.34 26.70 -11.13
CA GLN A 53 19.23 27.60 -11.43
C GLN A 53 18.76 28.35 -10.18
N CYS A 54 18.16 27.69 -9.21
CA CYS A 54 17.53 28.33 -8.06
C CYS A 54 18.49 28.55 -6.87
N LYS A 55 19.75 28.11 -6.98
CA LYS A 55 20.81 28.28 -5.99
C LYS A 55 20.58 27.58 -4.64
N ILE A 56 19.47 26.83 -4.47
CA ILE A 56 19.23 26.08 -3.24
C ILE A 56 20.36 25.08 -2.97
N GLN A 57 20.70 24.92 -1.70
CA GLN A 57 21.69 23.95 -1.25
C GLN A 57 20.98 22.69 -0.71
N PHE A 58 21.51 21.53 -1.00
CA PHE A 58 21.02 20.23 -0.57
C PHE A 58 22.18 19.22 -0.47
N SER A 59 21.92 18.04 0.04
CA SER A 59 22.93 16.98 0.20
C SER A 59 22.37 15.63 -0.23
N ASN A 60 23.21 14.60 -0.26
CA ASN A 60 22.79 13.22 -0.51
C ASN A 60 21.63 12.80 0.39
N ASN A 61 21.66 13.16 1.67
CA ASN A 61 20.59 12.81 2.62
C ASN A 61 19.22 13.37 2.26
N THR A 62 19.15 14.42 1.45
CA THR A 62 17.89 15.03 1.01
C THR A 62 16.99 14.02 0.28
N PHE A 63 17.59 13.07 -0.41
CA PHE A 63 16.91 12.08 -1.25
C PHE A 63 16.63 10.75 -0.58
N GLY A 64 17.11 10.53 0.64
CA GLY A 64 16.89 9.31 1.41
C GLY A 64 15.66 9.38 2.31
N LEU A 65 15.13 8.21 2.69
CA LEU A 65 14.05 8.09 3.70
C LEU A 65 14.45 8.67 5.07
N ASP A 66 15.74 8.73 5.35
CA ASP A 66 16.29 9.24 6.61
C ASP A 66 16.46 10.77 6.65
N PHE A 67 16.03 11.48 5.59
CA PHE A 67 16.09 12.93 5.55
C PHE A 67 15.39 13.56 6.76
N ARG A 68 16.12 14.40 7.50
CA ARG A 68 15.66 15.04 8.75
C ARG A 68 15.26 14.06 9.85
N LYS A 69 15.76 12.83 9.84
CA LYS A 69 15.50 11.86 10.90
C LYS A 69 16.67 11.83 11.89
N ARG A 70 16.32 11.75 13.18
CA ARG A 70 17.33 11.69 14.27
C ARG A 70 18.01 10.32 14.34
N ILE A 71 17.27 9.24 14.09
CA ILE A 71 17.77 7.86 14.07
C ILE A 71 17.72 7.39 12.62
N VAL A 72 18.83 6.92 12.09
CA VAL A 72 18.97 6.49 10.69
C VAL A 72 18.98 4.96 10.55
N SER A 73 18.82 4.45 9.33
CA SER A 73 18.97 3.03 8.97
C SER A 73 18.02 2.04 9.68
N LEU A 74 16.83 2.49 10.11
CA LEU A 74 15.83 1.64 10.76
C LEU A 74 14.69 1.21 9.84
N SER A 75 14.50 1.89 8.72
CA SER A 75 13.28 1.74 7.91
C SER A 75 13.12 0.34 7.34
N GLU A 76 14.20 -0.29 6.89
CA GLU A 76 14.19 -1.66 6.36
C GLU A 76 13.77 -2.67 7.42
N GLN A 77 14.38 -2.63 8.60
CA GLN A 77 14.05 -3.53 9.72
C GLN A 77 12.60 -3.34 10.17
N ILE A 78 12.13 -2.09 10.29
CA ILE A 78 10.76 -1.77 10.67
C ILE A 78 9.78 -2.33 9.63
N LEU A 79 10.06 -2.16 8.34
CA LEU A 79 9.24 -2.74 7.28
C LEU A 79 9.17 -4.25 7.40
N HIS A 80 10.34 -4.91 7.48
CA HIS A 80 10.43 -6.35 7.54
C HIS A 80 9.65 -6.92 8.73
N PHE A 81 9.87 -6.41 9.94
CA PHE A 81 9.15 -6.84 11.13
C PHE A 81 7.64 -6.60 11.03
N SER A 82 7.23 -5.43 10.53
CA SER A 82 5.82 -5.09 10.37
C SER A 82 5.10 -6.01 9.37
N MET A 83 5.77 -6.37 8.27
CA MET A 83 5.23 -7.25 7.22
C MET A 83 5.25 -8.73 7.63
N ASN A 84 5.95 -9.07 8.72
CA ASN A 84 6.02 -10.43 9.28
C ASN A 84 5.26 -10.57 10.62
N GLY A 85 4.32 -9.69 10.91
CA GLY A 85 3.35 -9.86 11.99
C GLY A 85 3.64 -9.13 13.30
N MET A 86 4.81 -8.50 13.45
CA MET A 86 5.09 -7.74 14.67
C MET A 86 4.21 -6.49 14.77
N SER A 87 3.67 -6.24 15.95
CA SER A 87 2.97 -4.98 16.26
C SER A 87 3.96 -3.82 16.38
N ASN A 88 3.49 -2.58 16.17
CA ASN A 88 4.35 -1.39 16.31
C ASN A 88 5.02 -1.32 17.70
N ASN A 89 4.27 -1.67 18.77
CA ASN A 89 4.82 -1.72 20.13
C ASN A 89 5.90 -2.79 20.31
N SER A 90 5.75 -3.96 19.67
CA SER A 90 6.76 -5.01 19.71
C SER A 90 8.03 -4.60 18.95
N ILE A 91 7.88 -3.97 17.78
CA ILE A 91 9.00 -3.42 17.01
C ILE A 91 9.72 -2.34 17.83
N ALA A 92 8.96 -1.43 18.44
CA ALA A 92 9.50 -0.34 19.24
C ALA A 92 10.35 -0.86 20.42
N ARG A 93 9.83 -1.87 21.15
CA ARG A 93 10.58 -2.52 22.23
C ARG A 93 11.82 -3.24 21.74
N TYR A 94 11.72 -3.99 20.64
CA TYR A 94 12.86 -4.73 20.10
C TYR A 94 13.99 -3.80 19.64
N LEU A 95 13.65 -2.69 18.98
CA LEU A 95 14.61 -1.71 18.47
C LEU A 95 15.01 -0.64 19.50
N ASN A 96 14.44 -0.68 20.71
CA ASN A 96 14.65 0.31 21.77
C ASN A 96 14.40 1.76 21.29
N ILE A 97 13.24 1.98 20.65
CA ILE A 97 12.79 3.27 20.13
C ILE A 97 11.33 3.55 20.54
N ALA A 98 10.89 4.80 20.41
CA ALA A 98 9.50 5.14 20.66
C ALA A 98 8.56 4.53 19.58
N GLU A 99 7.36 4.09 19.99
CA GLU A 99 6.33 3.59 19.04
C GLU A 99 5.99 4.62 17.96
N GLY A 100 5.93 5.90 18.32
CA GLY A 100 5.73 6.98 17.35
C GLY A 100 6.77 7.00 16.24
N THR A 101 8.04 6.65 16.54
CA THR A 101 9.09 6.53 15.51
C THR A 101 8.77 5.40 14.53
N VAL A 102 8.32 4.24 15.02
CA VAL A 102 7.92 3.11 14.16
C VAL A 102 6.77 3.54 13.25
N ARG A 103 5.73 4.14 13.82
CA ARG A 103 4.56 4.63 13.09
C ARG A 103 4.92 5.65 12.01
N ASP A 104 5.77 6.62 12.34
CA ASP A 104 6.18 7.67 11.39
C ASP A 104 7.04 7.11 10.25
N ARG A 105 7.85 6.08 10.51
CA ARG A 105 8.60 5.36 9.47
C ARG A 105 7.67 4.59 8.54
N LEU A 106 6.73 3.82 9.06
CA LEU A 106 5.75 3.08 8.25
C LEU A 106 4.90 4.03 7.40
N LYS A 107 4.45 5.16 7.97
CA LYS A 107 3.72 6.21 7.26
C LYS A 107 4.53 6.81 6.11
N GLU A 108 5.80 7.14 6.33
CA GLU A 108 6.68 7.69 5.29
C GLU A 108 6.89 6.65 4.18
N MET A 109 7.21 5.41 4.55
CA MET A 109 7.39 4.32 3.58
C MET A 109 6.11 4.04 2.78
N ALA A 110 4.93 4.08 3.40
CA ALA A 110 3.66 3.90 2.71
C ALA A 110 3.42 4.98 1.63
N ARG A 111 3.78 6.23 1.93
CA ARG A 111 3.72 7.32 0.95
C ARG A 111 4.70 7.13 -0.19
N GLN A 112 5.95 6.77 0.11
CA GLN A 112 6.97 6.53 -0.91
C GLN A 112 6.64 5.29 -1.74
N SER A 113 6.05 4.26 -1.15
CA SER A 113 5.60 3.07 -1.85
C SER A 113 4.46 3.34 -2.85
N LEU A 114 3.58 4.31 -2.56
CA LEU A 114 2.58 4.76 -3.53
C LEU A 114 3.24 5.40 -4.75
N PHE A 115 4.26 6.24 -4.56
CA PHE A 115 5.00 6.85 -5.66
C PHE A 115 5.74 5.81 -6.50
N PHE A 116 6.40 4.85 -5.83
CA PHE A 116 7.04 3.73 -6.50
C PHE A 116 6.03 2.93 -7.35
N GLU A 117 4.87 2.63 -6.80
CA GLU A 117 3.82 1.90 -7.50
C GLU A 117 3.33 2.63 -8.76
N LYS A 118 3.07 3.94 -8.67
CA LYS A 118 2.60 4.74 -9.82
C LYS A 118 3.53 4.64 -11.04
N GLU A 119 4.83 4.52 -10.80
CA GLU A 119 5.83 4.41 -11.87
C GLU A 119 6.04 2.97 -12.35
N ASN A 120 5.77 1.98 -11.48
CA ASN A 120 6.13 0.59 -11.71
C ASN A 120 4.91 -0.35 -11.84
N ARG A 121 3.67 0.16 -11.78
CA ARG A 121 2.48 -0.67 -11.96
C ARG A 121 2.31 -1.11 -13.41
N PRO A 122 1.67 -2.28 -13.65
CA PRO A 122 1.35 -2.73 -15.01
C PRO A 122 0.49 -1.69 -15.75
N LYS A 123 0.84 -1.42 -17.00
CA LYS A 123 0.06 -0.54 -17.89
C LYS A 123 -1.00 -1.30 -18.69
N LYS A 124 -0.95 -2.64 -18.65
CA LYS A 124 -1.90 -3.54 -19.28
C LYS A 124 -2.17 -4.73 -18.38
N LEU A 125 -3.40 -5.16 -18.32
CA LEU A 125 -3.80 -6.38 -17.63
C LEU A 125 -3.50 -7.58 -18.52
N THR A 126 -2.59 -8.45 -18.10
CA THR A 126 -2.11 -9.60 -18.89
C THR A 126 -2.77 -10.91 -18.50
N GLU A 127 -3.53 -10.92 -17.43
CA GLU A 127 -4.20 -12.09 -16.83
C GLU A 127 -5.60 -11.75 -16.34
N ASP A 128 -6.41 -12.76 -16.05
CA ASP A 128 -7.66 -12.59 -15.35
C ASP A 128 -7.41 -12.25 -13.89
N VAL A 129 -8.41 -11.67 -13.22
CA VAL A 129 -8.27 -11.18 -11.84
C VAL A 129 -9.45 -11.64 -10.98
N ALA A 130 -9.18 -11.79 -9.68
CA ALA A 130 -10.21 -11.98 -8.66
C ALA A 130 -10.36 -10.72 -7.82
N TYR A 131 -11.60 -10.37 -7.47
CA TYR A 131 -11.94 -9.23 -6.64
C TYR A 131 -12.86 -9.63 -5.51
N ASP A 132 -12.54 -9.21 -4.30
CA ASP A 132 -13.38 -9.42 -3.12
C ASP A 132 -13.02 -8.44 -2.00
N GLY A 133 -13.92 -8.30 -1.01
CA GLY A 133 -13.78 -7.50 0.20
C GLY A 133 -13.40 -8.34 1.42
N PHE A 134 -12.21 -8.08 1.98
CA PHE A 134 -11.79 -8.66 3.25
C PHE A 134 -12.41 -7.90 4.42
N GLU A 135 -13.30 -8.56 5.18
CA GLU A 135 -13.91 -7.92 6.35
C GLU A 135 -12.94 -7.84 7.51
N THR A 136 -12.81 -6.63 8.04
CA THR A 136 -11.99 -6.29 9.20
C THR A 136 -12.62 -5.13 9.97
N PHE A 137 -11.90 -4.58 10.96
CA PHE A 137 -12.39 -3.51 11.83
C PHE A 137 -11.34 -2.40 11.94
N THR A 138 -11.84 -1.17 12.10
CA THR A 138 -11.08 -0.02 12.56
C THR A 138 -11.66 0.49 13.87
N PHE A 139 -10.83 1.07 14.74
CA PHE A 139 -11.21 1.55 16.09
C PHE A 139 -11.74 0.46 17.03
N SER A 140 -12.79 -0.24 16.66
CA SER A 140 -13.46 -1.25 17.47
C SER A 140 -14.31 -2.19 16.62
N GLN A 141 -14.88 -3.21 17.24
CA GLN A 141 -15.84 -4.11 16.60
C GLN A 141 -17.10 -3.40 16.05
N TYR A 142 -17.36 -2.16 16.41
CA TYR A 142 -18.52 -1.38 15.93
C TYR A 142 -18.21 -0.59 14.64
N SER A 143 -17.00 -0.64 14.16
CA SER A 143 -16.59 0.02 12.92
C SER A 143 -16.02 -0.99 11.93
N PRO A 144 -16.83 -1.93 11.41
CA PRO A 144 -16.39 -2.87 10.40
C PRO A 144 -16.10 -2.15 9.08
N CYS A 145 -15.18 -2.71 8.31
CA CYS A 145 -14.87 -2.25 6.97
C CYS A 145 -14.42 -3.40 6.08
N TYR A 146 -14.62 -3.27 4.77
CA TYR A 146 -13.98 -4.14 3.79
C TYR A 146 -12.70 -3.50 3.30
N VAL A 147 -11.64 -4.30 3.23
CA VAL A 147 -10.48 -4.02 2.38
C VAL A 147 -10.77 -4.67 1.04
N ASN A 148 -11.23 -3.88 0.08
CA ASN A 148 -11.50 -4.37 -1.26
C ASN A 148 -10.18 -4.53 -2.01
N THR A 149 -9.97 -5.68 -2.60
CA THR A 149 -8.69 -6.02 -3.23
C THR A 149 -8.90 -6.69 -4.59
N VAL A 150 -8.07 -6.34 -5.55
CA VAL A 150 -7.93 -7.03 -6.83
C VAL A 150 -6.60 -7.76 -6.88
N VAL A 151 -6.64 -9.03 -7.20
CA VAL A 151 -5.44 -9.87 -7.30
C VAL A 151 -5.44 -10.66 -8.61
N GLY A 152 -4.27 -10.78 -9.24
CA GLY A 152 -4.08 -11.58 -10.45
C GLY A 152 -4.32 -13.08 -10.20
N SER A 153 -5.02 -13.71 -11.11
CA SER A 153 -5.40 -15.13 -10.98
C SER A 153 -4.19 -16.06 -11.02
N HIS A 154 -3.18 -15.73 -11.81
CA HIS A 154 -1.97 -16.53 -11.92
C HIS A 154 -0.80 -15.95 -11.13
N SER A 155 -0.53 -14.66 -11.31
CA SER A 155 0.64 -14.01 -10.69
C SER A 155 0.53 -13.80 -9.18
N LEU A 156 -0.68 -13.73 -8.63
CA LEU A 156 -1.01 -13.20 -7.30
C LEU A 156 -0.59 -11.73 -7.12
N PHE A 157 -0.39 -10.99 -8.21
CA PHE A 157 -0.08 -9.57 -8.17
C PHE A 157 -1.28 -8.79 -7.65
N ILE A 158 -1.08 -7.97 -6.62
CA ILE A 158 -2.12 -7.11 -6.05
C ILE A 158 -2.19 -5.85 -6.90
N TYR A 159 -3.23 -5.73 -7.73
CA TYR A 159 -3.42 -4.58 -8.63
C TYR A 159 -3.96 -3.36 -7.91
N HIS A 160 -4.93 -3.54 -7.03
CA HIS A 160 -5.59 -2.42 -6.38
C HIS A 160 -6.13 -2.77 -5.00
N ASN A 161 -6.16 -1.77 -4.10
CA ASN A 161 -6.77 -1.87 -2.78
C ASN A 161 -7.56 -0.60 -2.48
N THR A 162 -8.77 -0.76 -1.89
CA THR A 162 -9.55 0.34 -1.31
C THR A 162 -10.19 -0.10 0.01
N ILE A 163 -10.83 0.82 0.72
CA ILE A 163 -11.59 0.51 1.93
C ILE A 163 -13.04 0.96 1.76
N SER A 164 -13.99 0.08 2.07
CA SER A 164 -15.41 0.40 2.23
C SER A 164 -15.78 0.35 3.71
N PRO A 165 -16.22 1.45 4.33
CA PRO A 165 -16.76 1.41 5.68
C PRO A 165 -18.10 0.67 5.67
N LEU A 166 -18.36 -0.06 6.74
CA LEU A 166 -19.58 -0.82 6.91
C LEU A 166 -20.28 -0.43 8.22
N ASN A 167 -21.58 -0.57 8.24
CA ASN A 167 -22.34 -0.51 9.47
C ASN A 167 -22.37 -1.90 10.11
N ARG A 168 -22.19 -1.95 11.43
CA ARG A 168 -22.20 -3.22 12.14
C ARG A 168 -23.53 -3.94 11.94
N LYS A 169 -23.46 -5.19 11.53
CA LYS A 169 -24.57 -6.12 11.31
C LYS A 169 -24.27 -7.43 12.03
N GLY A 170 -25.22 -8.36 11.97
CA GLY A 170 -25.06 -9.69 12.53
C GLY A 170 -25.47 -9.79 14.01
N ARG A 171 -25.19 -10.95 14.60
CA ARG A 171 -25.60 -11.26 15.97
C ARG A 171 -24.82 -10.40 16.97
N MET A 172 -25.54 -9.74 17.87
CA MET A 172 -24.99 -8.92 18.97
C MET A 172 -25.70 -9.29 20.27
N ARG A 173 -24.97 -9.27 21.40
CA ARG A 173 -25.54 -9.32 22.72
C ARG A 173 -26.28 -8.01 23.01
N GLU A 174 -27.14 -7.99 24.05
CA GLU A 174 -27.94 -6.78 24.37
C GLU A 174 -27.04 -5.59 24.73
N ASP A 175 -25.99 -5.79 25.53
CA ASP A 175 -25.01 -4.74 25.84
C ASP A 175 -24.34 -4.15 24.59
N GLN A 176 -24.04 -5.02 23.61
CA GLN A 176 -23.47 -4.60 22.34
C GLN A 176 -24.47 -3.84 21.44
N LYS A 177 -25.76 -4.22 21.48
CA LYS A 177 -26.81 -3.51 20.74
C LYS A 177 -27.00 -2.10 21.30
N ILE A 178 -27.10 -1.98 22.61
CA ILE A 178 -27.22 -0.67 23.31
C ILE A 178 -26.02 0.21 22.92
N LYS A 179 -24.81 -0.30 23.07
CA LYS A 179 -23.60 0.46 22.70
C LYS A 179 -23.54 0.84 21.22
N ASN A 180 -23.98 -0.05 20.33
CA ASN A 180 -24.05 0.25 18.90
C ASN A 180 -25.07 1.35 18.61
N GLN A 181 -26.23 1.35 19.27
CA GLN A 181 -27.24 2.39 19.13
C GLN A 181 -26.73 3.76 19.63
N GLU A 182 -26.06 3.82 20.79
CA GLU A 182 -25.43 5.04 21.27
C GLU A 182 -24.44 5.62 20.25
N LEU A 183 -23.57 4.76 19.67
CA LEU A 183 -22.62 5.20 18.65
C LEU A 183 -23.30 5.68 17.37
N ILE A 184 -24.42 5.06 16.96
CA ILE A 184 -25.20 5.50 15.82
C ILE A 184 -25.86 6.86 16.09
N GLN A 185 -26.40 7.07 17.29
CA GLN A 185 -26.99 8.35 17.69
C GLN A 185 -25.94 9.47 17.72
N GLU A 186 -24.76 9.17 18.24
CA GLU A 186 -23.67 10.15 18.38
C GLU A 186 -23.02 10.49 17.03
N PHE A 187 -22.65 9.48 16.25
CA PHE A 187 -21.83 9.63 15.03
C PHE A 187 -22.59 9.45 13.73
N GLY A 188 -23.78 8.85 13.74
CA GLY A 188 -24.52 8.48 12.53
C GLY A 188 -24.09 7.16 11.90
N LEU A 189 -24.63 6.88 10.74
CA LEU A 189 -24.35 5.67 9.94
C LEU A 189 -23.44 5.98 8.74
N TYR A 190 -22.62 5.01 8.39
CA TYR A 190 -21.88 5.05 7.13
C TYR A 190 -22.84 4.87 5.94
N PRO A 191 -22.51 5.42 4.75
CA PRO A 191 -23.28 5.23 3.54
C PRO A 191 -23.49 3.75 3.23
N GLN A 192 -24.74 3.34 3.00
CA GLN A 192 -25.05 1.92 2.71
C GLN A 192 -24.49 1.44 1.37
N ASN A 193 -24.18 2.37 0.47
CA ASN A 193 -23.63 2.08 -0.85
C ASN A 193 -22.09 2.15 -0.91
N SER A 194 -21.40 2.18 0.23
CA SER A 194 -19.94 2.28 0.29
C SER A 194 -19.23 1.20 -0.53
N VAL A 195 -19.65 -0.05 -0.40
CA VAL A 195 -19.10 -1.18 -1.17
C VAL A 195 -19.31 -0.98 -2.67
N TYR A 196 -20.51 -0.53 -3.07
CA TYR A 196 -20.79 -0.22 -4.48
C TYR A 196 -19.88 0.88 -5.03
N GLN A 197 -19.72 1.98 -4.30
CA GLN A 197 -18.90 3.12 -4.74
C GLN A 197 -17.42 2.71 -4.89
N GLU A 198 -16.89 1.96 -3.93
CA GLU A 198 -15.52 1.49 -4.00
C GLU A 198 -15.31 0.46 -5.10
N SER A 199 -16.26 -0.46 -5.31
CA SER A 199 -16.21 -1.42 -6.42
C SER A 199 -16.25 -0.72 -7.77
N LEU A 200 -17.11 0.28 -7.92
CA LEU A 200 -17.21 1.10 -9.13
C LEU A 200 -15.88 1.81 -9.44
N TYR A 201 -15.26 2.40 -8.42
CA TYR A 201 -13.96 3.03 -8.58
C TYR A 201 -12.91 2.01 -9.04
N VAL A 202 -12.81 0.86 -8.37
CA VAL A 202 -11.85 -0.20 -8.70
C VAL A 202 -12.06 -0.72 -10.12
N PHE A 203 -13.29 -0.99 -10.53
CA PHE A 203 -13.58 -1.51 -11.87
C PHE A 203 -13.26 -0.47 -12.96
N ARG A 204 -13.48 0.81 -12.70
CA ARG A 204 -13.05 1.89 -13.61
C ARG A 204 -11.54 2.00 -13.73
N GLU A 205 -10.80 1.83 -12.64
CA GLU A 205 -9.32 1.81 -12.69
C GLU A 205 -8.82 0.60 -13.48
N LEU A 206 -9.40 -0.58 -13.25
CA LEU A 206 -9.05 -1.78 -14.01
C LEU A 206 -9.40 -1.66 -15.50
N SER A 207 -10.52 -1.05 -15.85
CA SER A 207 -10.97 -0.88 -17.24
C SER A 207 -9.99 -0.06 -18.07
N ARG A 208 -9.18 0.80 -17.44
CA ARG A 208 -8.13 1.58 -18.13
C ARG A 208 -6.96 0.74 -18.64
N ILE A 209 -6.74 -0.41 -18.02
CA ILE A 209 -5.60 -1.29 -18.35
C ILE A 209 -6.03 -2.67 -18.84
N GLY A 210 -7.32 -3.03 -18.70
CA GLY A 210 -7.87 -4.34 -19.02
C GLY A 210 -8.86 -4.29 -20.16
N HIS A 211 -8.65 -5.17 -21.16
CA HIS A 211 -9.60 -5.39 -22.25
C HIS A 211 -9.69 -6.89 -22.49
N GLY A 212 -10.91 -7.43 -22.52
CA GLY A 212 -11.17 -8.85 -22.82
C GLY A 212 -10.60 -9.82 -21.78
N ARG A 213 -10.34 -9.35 -20.56
CA ARG A 213 -9.96 -10.18 -19.40
C ARG A 213 -11.14 -10.35 -18.48
N THR A 214 -11.14 -11.45 -17.72
CA THR A 214 -12.22 -11.77 -16.80
C THR A 214 -11.90 -11.22 -15.41
N ILE A 215 -12.92 -10.63 -14.78
CA ILE A 215 -12.91 -10.34 -13.35
C ILE A 215 -13.87 -11.29 -12.63
N PHE A 216 -13.33 -12.12 -11.76
CA PHE A 216 -14.08 -13.05 -10.92
C PHE A 216 -14.46 -12.39 -9.60
N THR A 217 -15.74 -12.47 -9.21
CA THR A 217 -16.23 -12.01 -7.91
C THR A 217 -17.11 -13.08 -7.27
N ASP A 218 -17.43 -12.92 -5.99
CA ASP A 218 -18.55 -13.64 -5.39
C ASP A 218 -19.90 -13.03 -5.84
N GLU A 219 -20.99 -13.55 -5.27
CA GLU A 219 -22.38 -13.16 -5.58
C GLU A 219 -22.80 -11.83 -4.91
N HIS A 220 -21.88 -11.02 -4.39
CA HIS A 220 -22.22 -9.78 -3.69
C HIS A 220 -22.89 -8.77 -4.65
N LYS A 221 -24.14 -8.40 -4.33
CA LYS A 221 -24.99 -7.55 -5.20
C LYS A 221 -24.34 -6.22 -5.60
N SER A 222 -23.51 -5.63 -4.72
CA SER A 222 -22.81 -4.38 -5.01
C SER A 222 -21.80 -4.51 -6.14
N TYR A 223 -21.15 -5.66 -6.28
CA TYR A 223 -20.17 -5.92 -7.35
C TYR A 223 -20.87 -5.98 -8.70
N GLN A 224 -21.95 -6.76 -8.80
CA GLN A 224 -22.74 -6.85 -10.02
C GLN A 224 -23.34 -5.49 -10.43
N ARG A 225 -23.85 -4.73 -9.46
CA ARG A 225 -24.36 -3.38 -9.68
C ARG A 225 -23.27 -2.42 -10.18
N ALA A 226 -22.07 -2.47 -9.59
CA ALA A 226 -20.93 -1.63 -9.98
C ALA A 226 -20.49 -1.94 -11.41
N TYR A 227 -20.40 -3.23 -11.77
CA TYR A 227 -20.06 -3.65 -13.12
C TYR A 227 -21.06 -3.16 -14.17
N ARG A 228 -22.37 -3.28 -13.88
CA ARG A 228 -23.45 -2.89 -14.80
C ARG A 228 -23.67 -1.38 -14.92
N SER A 229 -23.03 -0.57 -14.08
CA SER A 229 -23.27 0.88 -14.05
C SER A 229 -22.46 1.67 -15.08
N PHE A 230 -21.59 1.03 -15.85
CA PHE A 230 -20.83 1.62 -16.96
C PHE A 230 -20.44 0.54 -17.97
N ASP A 231 -20.04 0.97 -19.17
CA ASP A 231 -19.52 0.05 -20.20
C ASP A 231 -18.11 -0.43 -19.81
N CYS A 232 -18.05 -1.62 -19.21
CA CYS A 232 -16.81 -2.20 -18.70
C CYS A 232 -16.20 -3.14 -19.74
N PRO A 233 -14.98 -2.92 -20.21
CA PRO A 233 -14.32 -3.76 -21.22
C PRO A 233 -13.85 -5.12 -20.69
N LEU A 234 -14.00 -5.38 -19.39
CA LEU A 234 -13.74 -6.66 -18.76
C LEU A 234 -14.97 -7.56 -18.82
N VAL A 235 -14.78 -8.86 -18.85
CA VAL A 235 -15.86 -9.84 -18.66
C VAL A 235 -16.05 -10.07 -17.17
N HIS A 236 -17.28 -10.01 -16.66
CA HIS A 236 -17.57 -10.27 -15.25
C HIS A 236 -18.18 -11.65 -15.08
N GLU A 237 -17.51 -12.46 -14.27
CA GLU A 237 -18.02 -13.78 -13.87
C GLU A 237 -18.23 -13.84 -12.36
N THR A 238 -19.43 -14.29 -11.97
CA THR A 238 -19.80 -14.46 -10.57
C THR A 238 -19.63 -15.92 -10.17
N ILE A 239 -18.89 -16.18 -9.11
CA ILE A 239 -18.63 -17.52 -8.59
C ILE A 239 -19.56 -17.77 -7.41
N ASN A 240 -20.34 -18.84 -7.50
CA ASN A 240 -21.26 -19.24 -6.44
C ASN A 240 -20.49 -19.62 -5.14
N SER A 241 -21.03 -19.23 -4.00
CA SER A 241 -20.43 -19.45 -2.68
C SER A 241 -20.28 -20.93 -2.30
N GLU A 242 -21.06 -21.84 -2.93
CA GLU A 242 -21.02 -23.29 -2.71
C GLU A 242 -19.84 -23.98 -3.43
N VAL A 243 -19.23 -23.30 -4.43
CA VAL A 243 -18.07 -23.85 -5.13
C VAL A 243 -16.92 -24.05 -4.15
N LYS A 244 -16.40 -25.26 -4.12
CA LYS A 244 -15.32 -25.68 -3.21
C LYS A 244 -14.12 -24.71 -3.30
N ARG A 245 -13.66 -24.22 -2.17
CA ARG A 245 -12.53 -23.30 -2.05
C ARG A 245 -11.18 -24.04 -2.12
N ASN A 246 -10.83 -24.48 -3.33
CA ASN A 246 -9.56 -25.15 -3.63
C ASN A 246 -8.78 -24.36 -4.70
N PRO A 247 -7.56 -24.74 -5.07
CA PRO A 247 -6.77 -24.03 -6.08
C PRO A 247 -7.42 -23.91 -7.47
N ALA A 248 -8.40 -24.76 -7.80
CA ALA A 248 -9.15 -24.65 -9.06
C ALA A 248 -10.29 -23.63 -9.01
N ASN A 249 -10.65 -23.12 -7.83
CA ASN A 249 -11.66 -22.06 -7.70
C ASN A 249 -11.10 -20.72 -8.20
N PRO A 250 -11.78 -20.00 -9.13
CA PRO A 250 -11.31 -18.71 -9.63
C PRO A 250 -11.10 -17.65 -8.53
N LEU A 251 -11.75 -17.78 -7.36
CA LEU A 251 -11.55 -16.91 -6.20
C LEU A 251 -10.42 -17.38 -5.26
N PHE A 252 -9.71 -18.47 -5.60
CA PHE A 252 -8.59 -18.94 -4.78
C PHE A 252 -7.51 -17.87 -4.55
N PRO A 253 -7.07 -17.10 -5.56
CA PRO A 253 -6.05 -16.07 -5.39
C PRO A 253 -6.40 -15.03 -4.33
N ILE A 254 -7.65 -14.55 -4.34
CA ILE A 254 -8.10 -13.55 -3.36
C ILE A 254 -8.30 -14.18 -1.96
N ASN A 255 -8.83 -15.39 -1.88
CA ASN A 255 -8.95 -16.12 -0.62
C ASN A 255 -7.57 -16.38 0.03
N HIS A 256 -6.57 -16.75 -0.77
CA HIS A 256 -5.18 -16.91 -0.32
C HIS A 256 -4.61 -15.59 0.22
N LEU A 257 -4.83 -14.48 -0.47
CA LEU A 257 -4.39 -13.17 0.00
C LEU A 257 -5.05 -12.77 1.31
N HIS A 258 -6.36 -13.02 1.47
CA HIS A 258 -7.08 -12.77 2.73
C HIS A 258 -6.52 -13.60 3.89
N GLN A 259 -6.11 -14.86 3.64
CA GLN A 259 -5.40 -15.68 4.63
C GLN A 259 -4.05 -15.06 4.99
N CYS A 260 -3.29 -14.53 4.01
CA CYS A 260 -2.06 -13.83 4.26
C CYS A 260 -2.27 -12.59 5.15
N TYR A 261 -3.31 -11.80 4.91
CA TYR A 261 -3.63 -10.66 5.78
C TYR A 261 -3.89 -11.08 7.22
N ARG A 262 -4.64 -12.16 7.44
CA ARG A 262 -4.88 -12.72 8.79
C ARG A 262 -3.61 -13.26 9.43
N HIS A 263 -2.73 -13.87 8.65
CA HIS A 263 -1.50 -14.46 9.16
C HIS A 263 -0.45 -13.41 9.50
N PHE A 264 -0.22 -12.46 8.61
CA PHE A 264 0.86 -11.49 8.73
C PHE A 264 0.50 -10.22 9.48
N PHE A 265 -0.77 -9.97 9.78
CA PHE A 265 -1.18 -8.78 10.51
C PHE A 265 -1.94 -9.14 11.78
N SER A 266 -1.35 -8.91 12.94
CA SER A 266 -2.01 -9.09 14.24
C SER A 266 -3.34 -8.33 14.35
N SER A 267 -3.43 -7.17 13.68
CA SER A 267 -4.64 -6.34 13.64
C SER A 267 -5.75 -6.88 12.73
N GLN A 268 -5.47 -7.92 11.94
CA GLN A 268 -6.41 -8.52 10.98
C GLN A 268 -6.82 -9.95 11.38
N GLN A 269 -6.29 -10.47 12.47
CA GLN A 269 -6.70 -11.75 13.02
C GLN A 269 -8.17 -11.69 13.48
N ARG A 270 -8.85 -12.83 13.45
CA ARG A 270 -10.19 -12.93 14.02
C ARG A 270 -10.12 -12.69 15.54
N GLU A 271 -11.11 -12.00 16.07
CA GLU A 271 -11.23 -11.73 17.52
C GLU A 271 -10.02 -10.99 18.13
N THR A 272 -9.30 -10.22 17.30
CA THR A 272 -8.17 -9.43 17.79
C THR A 272 -8.63 -8.24 18.64
N ILE A 273 -7.84 -7.90 19.66
CA ILE A 273 -7.94 -6.62 20.39
C ILE A 273 -7.04 -5.54 19.77
N SER A 274 -6.24 -5.90 18.79
CA SER A 274 -5.20 -5.05 18.18
C SER A 274 -5.70 -4.29 16.95
N PHE A 275 -6.95 -3.83 16.94
CA PHE A 275 -7.53 -3.08 15.82
C PHE A 275 -6.67 -1.89 15.40
N GLN A 276 -6.63 -1.62 14.12
CA GLN A 276 -6.08 -0.35 13.61
C GLN A 276 -6.92 0.81 14.16
N LYS A 277 -6.26 1.78 14.79
CA LYS A 277 -6.96 2.91 15.43
C LYS A 277 -7.33 4.03 14.45
N HIS A 278 -7.01 3.86 13.16
CA HIS A 278 -7.30 4.83 12.10
C HIS A 278 -7.32 4.14 10.74
N GLU A 279 -8.30 4.47 9.89
CA GLU A 279 -8.45 3.91 8.53
C GLU A 279 -7.20 4.17 7.67
N ALA A 280 -6.62 5.36 7.78
CA ALA A 280 -5.38 5.67 7.08
C ALA A 280 -4.22 4.75 7.49
N ALA A 281 -4.13 4.33 8.77
CA ALA A 281 -3.11 3.39 9.20
C ALA A 281 -3.34 1.98 8.65
N LEU A 282 -4.60 1.58 8.48
CA LEU A 282 -4.95 0.33 7.80
C LEU A 282 -4.51 0.37 6.33
N LEU A 283 -4.86 1.43 5.61
CA LEU A 283 -4.47 1.61 4.21
C LEU A 283 -2.96 1.68 4.02
N GLU A 284 -2.25 2.43 4.88
CA GLU A 284 -0.79 2.51 4.87
C GLU A 284 -0.17 1.11 5.01
N LYS A 285 -0.70 0.28 5.90
CA LYS A 285 -0.22 -1.09 6.10
C LYS A 285 -0.53 -2.00 4.92
N ILE A 286 -1.73 -1.92 4.35
CA ILE A 286 -2.13 -2.65 3.14
C ILE A 286 -1.29 -2.23 1.93
N GLN A 287 -1.02 -0.94 1.77
CA GLN A 287 -0.16 -0.42 0.71
C GLN A 287 1.27 -0.95 0.83
N LEU A 288 1.84 -0.97 2.04
CA LEU A 288 3.16 -1.56 2.27
C LEU A 288 3.17 -3.06 1.96
N MET A 289 2.14 -3.81 2.36
CA MET A 289 2.02 -5.23 2.05
C MET A 289 1.92 -5.46 0.54
N LYS A 290 1.18 -4.63 -0.18
CA LYS A 290 1.08 -4.68 -1.65
C LYS A 290 2.46 -4.58 -2.28
N ILE A 291 3.27 -3.60 -1.89
CA ILE A 291 4.62 -3.42 -2.43
C ILE A 291 5.55 -4.56 -2.00
N TYR A 292 5.51 -4.92 -0.74
CA TYR A 292 6.34 -5.99 -0.17
C TYR A 292 6.09 -7.33 -0.87
N ARG A 293 4.83 -7.71 -1.07
CA ARG A 293 4.49 -8.95 -1.78
C ARG A 293 4.73 -8.88 -3.28
N ASN A 294 4.33 -7.79 -3.93
CA ASN A 294 4.43 -7.70 -5.37
C ASN A 294 5.87 -7.66 -5.88
N TYR A 295 6.78 -6.98 -5.14
CA TYR A 295 8.09 -6.65 -5.69
C TYR A 295 9.26 -7.21 -4.89
N MET A 296 9.11 -7.46 -3.57
CA MET A 296 10.21 -7.77 -2.67
C MET A 296 10.21 -9.22 -2.18
N ASN A 297 9.19 -10.01 -2.53
CA ASN A 297 9.08 -11.41 -2.14
C ASN A 297 8.77 -12.30 -3.34
N PRO A 298 9.17 -13.57 -3.30
CA PRO A 298 8.68 -14.54 -4.27
C PRO A 298 7.19 -14.78 -4.10
N LYS A 299 6.53 -15.24 -5.15
CA LYS A 299 5.11 -15.60 -5.15
C LYS A 299 4.78 -16.60 -4.05
N PHE A 300 5.60 -17.64 -3.90
CA PHE A 300 5.56 -18.61 -2.81
C PHE A 300 6.96 -18.87 -2.24
N VAL A 301 7.03 -19.10 -0.93
CA VAL A 301 8.31 -19.42 -0.27
C VAL A 301 8.79 -20.86 -0.59
N LYS A 302 7.84 -21.79 -0.74
CA LYS A 302 8.14 -23.20 -1.02
C LYS A 302 8.09 -23.48 -2.52
N LYS A 303 8.92 -24.42 -2.97
CA LYS A 303 8.84 -24.97 -4.33
C LYS A 303 7.45 -25.52 -4.60
N ASN A 304 6.95 -25.24 -5.79
CA ASN A 304 5.64 -25.72 -6.24
C ASN A 304 5.83 -26.53 -7.54
N LYS A 305 5.40 -27.80 -7.54
CA LYS A 305 5.54 -28.67 -8.72
C LYS A 305 4.75 -28.20 -9.94
N PHE A 306 3.70 -27.39 -9.75
CA PHE A 306 2.87 -26.84 -10.82
C PHE A 306 3.33 -25.46 -11.29
N ASP A 307 4.23 -24.82 -10.55
CA ASP A 307 4.78 -23.50 -10.85
C ASP A 307 6.25 -23.46 -10.37
N PRO A 308 7.19 -23.92 -11.21
CA PRO A 308 8.60 -24.06 -10.81
C PRO A 308 9.26 -22.72 -10.44
N HIS A 309 8.77 -21.62 -10.99
CA HIS A 309 9.33 -20.29 -10.72
C HIS A 309 8.74 -19.60 -9.48
N ALA A 310 7.70 -20.16 -8.88
CA ALA A 310 6.96 -19.51 -7.79
C ALA A 310 7.81 -19.16 -6.57
N HIS A 311 8.92 -19.85 -6.33
CA HIS A 311 9.85 -19.58 -5.23
C HIS A 311 11.03 -18.66 -5.61
N GLU A 312 11.16 -18.31 -6.89
CA GLU A 312 12.24 -17.46 -7.42
C GLU A 312 11.70 -16.14 -7.98
N TRP A 313 10.45 -16.12 -8.45
CA TRP A 313 9.84 -14.97 -9.09
C TRP A 313 8.87 -14.26 -8.16
N SER A 314 8.97 -12.94 -8.12
CA SER A 314 7.94 -12.12 -7.49
C SER A 314 6.71 -11.98 -8.38
N PRO A 315 5.52 -11.64 -7.83
CA PRO A 315 4.34 -11.31 -8.63
C PRO A 315 4.61 -10.26 -9.72
N ALA A 316 5.47 -9.28 -9.48
CA ALA A 316 5.85 -8.26 -10.46
C ALA A 316 6.62 -8.83 -11.66
N MET A 317 7.36 -9.92 -11.47
CA MET A 317 8.04 -10.63 -12.58
C MET A 317 7.02 -11.39 -13.44
N TYR A 318 6.02 -12.01 -12.86
CA TYR A 318 4.96 -12.71 -13.62
C TYR A 318 4.16 -11.77 -14.52
N VAL A 319 3.90 -10.54 -14.07
CA VAL A 319 3.20 -9.54 -14.89
C VAL A 319 4.13 -8.71 -15.78
N GLY A 320 5.43 -9.04 -15.81
CA GLY A 320 6.41 -8.47 -16.74
C GLY A 320 6.85 -7.03 -16.41
N VAL A 321 6.60 -6.52 -15.19
CA VAL A 321 7.02 -5.16 -14.81
C VAL A 321 8.40 -5.12 -14.17
N LYS A 322 8.91 -6.26 -13.72
CA LYS A 322 10.26 -6.43 -13.19
C LYS A 322 10.87 -7.74 -13.70
N ASN A 323 12.19 -7.80 -13.66
CA ASN A 323 12.97 -8.99 -14.06
C ASN A 323 13.71 -9.64 -12.90
N LYS A 324 13.55 -9.12 -11.69
CA LYS A 324 14.11 -9.66 -10.44
C LYS A 324 13.27 -9.27 -9.23
N ILE A 325 13.47 -9.98 -8.12
CA ILE A 325 12.98 -9.58 -6.80
C ILE A 325 13.79 -8.36 -6.35
N LEU A 326 13.10 -7.30 -5.93
CA LEU A 326 13.73 -6.06 -5.52
C LEU A 326 14.13 -6.07 -4.05
N LYS A 327 15.28 -5.47 -3.74
CA LYS A 327 15.71 -5.18 -2.38
C LYS A 327 15.06 -3.89 -1.86
N PHE A 328 15.16 -3.66 -0.57
CA PHE A 328 14.63 -2.46 0.08
C PHE A 328 15.10 -1.16 -0.59
N ASP A 329 16.43 -1.04 -0.82
CA ASP A 329 17.00 0.16 -1.41
C ASP A 329 16.58 0.38 -2.87
N GLU A 330 16.18 -0.66 -3.60
CA GLU A 330 15.69 -0.52 -4.98
C GLU A 330 14.26 0.03 -5.04
N VAL A 331 13.49 -0.17 -3.98
CA VAL A 331 12.13 0.38 -3.85
C VAL A 331 12.16 1.78 -3.25
N PHE A 332 13.04 2.01 -2.28
CA PHE A 332 13.07 3.22 -1.46
C PHE A 332 14.35 4.06 -1.62
N SER A 333 15.11 3.85 -2.71
CA SER A 333 16.39 4.54 -2.97
C SER A 333 16.27 6.05 -3.04
N VAL A 334 15.18 6.55 -3.61
CA VAL A 334 14.97 7.98 -3.85
C VAL A 334 13.62 8.41 -3.30
N ARG A 335 13.67 9.26 -2.27
CA ARG A 335 12.49 9.91 -1.70
C ARG A 335 11.93 10.92 -2.71
N LYS A 336 10.65 10.82 -3.05
CA LYS A 336 9.94 11.72 -3.97
C LYS A 336 9.02 12.69 -3.24
N TYR A 337 8.72 13.79 -3.90
CA TYR A 337 7.75 14.77 -3.44
C TYR A 337 6.40 14.56 -4.17
N LYS A 338 5.29 14.83 -3.49
CA LYS A 338 3.96 14.72 -4.10
C LYS A 338 3.77 15.61 -5.33
N THR A 339 4.55 16.70 -5.42
CA THR A 339 4.55 17.62 -6.58
C THR A 339 5.14 17.01 -7.85
N GLN A 340 5.88 15.91 -7.74
CA GLN A 340 6.52 15.24 -8.88
C GLN A 340 5.65 14.20 -9.55
N ILE A 341 4.54 13.82 -8.93
CA ILE A 341 3.71 12.70 -9.38
C ILE A 341 2.26 13.16 -9.43
N LYS A 342 1.59 12.88 -10.55
CA LYS A 342 0.16 13.13 -10.69
C LYS A 342 -0.63 12.07 -9.92
N LEU A 343 -1.31 12.51 -8.87
CA LEU A 343 -2.16 11.69 -8.02
C LEU A 343 -3.64 11.95 -8.32
N ASP A 344 -4.48 10.93 -8.21
CA ASP A 344 -5.93 11.08 -8.22
C ASP A 344 -6.45 11.51 -6.82
N SER A 345 -7.75 11.76 -6.71
CA SER A 345 -8.36 12.24 -5.46
C SER A 345 -8.16 11.28 -4.28
N LYS A 346 -8.33 9.96 -4.50
CA LYS A 346 -8.15 8.95 -3.45
C LYS A 346 -6.68 8.82 -3.02
N GLU A 347 -5.76 8.92 -3.96
CA GLU A 347 -4.32 8.93 -3.68
C GLU A 347 -3.90 10.20 -2.93
N ILE A 348 -4.52 11.35 -3.23
CA ILE A 348 -4.33 12.59 -2.47
C ILE A 348 -4.87 12.43 -1.04
N ASP A 349 -6.05 11.83 -0.87
CA ASP A 349 -6.61 11.54 0.45
C ASP A 349 -5.72 10.58 1.24
N PHE A 350 -5.18 9.54 0.59
CA PHE A 350 -4.17 8.67 1.19
C PHE A 350 -2.94 9.45 1.66
N MET A 351 -2.38 10.29 0.83
CA MET A 351 -1.20 11.09 1.17
C MET A 351 -1.44 12.07 2.33
N ASN A 352 -2.64 12.64 2.38
CA ASN A 352 -3.03 13.59 3.42
C ASN A 352 -3.65 12.92 4.66
N ARG A 353 -3.88 11.59 4.63
CA ARG A 353 -4.60 10.83 5.66
C ARG A 353 -6.03 11.34 5.90
N ASN A 354 -6.66 11.86 4.87
CA ASN A 354 -8.03 12.38 4.92
C ASN A 354 -9.10 11.30 4.73
N TYR A 355 -8.77 10.03 5.02
CA TYR A 355 -9.75 8.97 5.06
C TYR A 355 -10.62 9.12 6.31
N SER A 356 -11.55 10.04 6.25
CA SER A 356 -12.70 10.06 7.14
C SER A 356 -13.92 9.75 6.31
N PHE A 357 -14.49 8.60 6.51
CA PHE A 357 -15.80 8.30 5.94
C PHE A 357 -16.83 9.15 6.67
N SER A 358 -17.44 10.09 5.96
CA SER A 358 -18.51 10.90 6.53
C SER A 358 -19.71 10.01 6.89
N ARG A 359 -20.07 9.99 8.16
CA ARG A 359 -21.30 9.37 8.63
C ARG A 359 -22.47 10.34 8.46
N GLN A 360 -23.62 9.83 8.09
CA GLN A 360 -24.84 10.60 7.98
C GLN A 360 -25.58 10.52 9.30
N LYS A 361 -25.85 11.66 9.94
CA LYS A 361 -26.71 11.70 11.11
C LYS A 361 -28.11 11.24 10.70
N ILE A 362 -28.70 10.39 11.50
CA ILE A 362 -30.11 10.02 11.34
C ILE A 362 -30.89 11.25 11.77
N SER A 363 -31.63 11.88 10.86
CA SER A 363 -32.61 12.88 11.21
C SER A 363 -33.65 12.21 12.12
N ALA A 364 -33.86 12.77 13.30
CA ALA A 364 -34.82 12.31 14.29
C ALA A 364 -36.24 12.34 13.74
#